data_9dff4015ea07ea79e0e685cb88aa4f69
#
_entry.id   9dff4015ea07ea79e0e685cb88aa4f69
#
_cell.length_a   1.000
_cell.length_b   1.000
_cell.length_c   1.000
_cell.angle_alpha   90.00
_cell.angle_beta   90.00
_cell.angle_gamma   90.00
#
_symmetry.space_group_name_H-M   'P 1'
#
loop_
_entity.id
_entity.type
_entity.pdbx_description
1 polymer ?
#
loop_
_entity_poly.entity_id
_entity_poly.type
_entity_poly.pdbx_seq_one_letter_code
_entity_poly.pdbx_strand_id
1 'polypeptide(L)'
;MAPTFKTNANQFRLALARHQRTEVFHWTPASQLPSILEHGILCRGELERRGTPYIQHGYGRAGKEQEFANHVCVSFHPQKGMMKSETGALAVIVINSEVVITEGSFYCPQNTAKSEYEFDNLIRHTSVDDLDGLFTGPNEWHLIDWQAEVWIPEHIPVDQFIKIGFRNKDERDRAVDACSGIGSGLPRTLPFAVGPKWVFPSS
;
A
#
# COMPACT_ATOMS: atom_id res chain seq x y z
N MET A 1 -0.07 -14.16 -13.04
CA MET A 1 0.75 -15.23 -12.42
C MET A 1 0.43 -15.22 -10.93
N ALA A 2 0.28 -16.37 -10.27
CA ALA A 2 0.05 -16.39 -8.82
C ALA A 2 1.32 -15.89 -8.10
N PRO A 3 1.19 -15.16 -6.96
CA PRO A 3 2.34 -14.68 -6.22
C PRO A 3 3.15 -15.88 -5.67
N THR A 4 4.46 -15.80 -5.78
CA THR A 4 5.38 -16.74 -5.13
C THR A 4 5.63 -16.24 -3.71
N PHE A 5 5.47 -17.10 -2.71
CA PHE A 5 5.69 -16.75 -1.31
C PHE A 5 7.10 -17.11 -0.85
N LYS A 6 7.59 -16.39 0.16
CA LYS A 6 8.85 -16.69 0.84
C LYS A 6 8.88 -18.15 1.34
N THR A 7 10.03 -18.77 1.32
CA THR A 7 10.21 -20.18 1.72
C THR A 7 9.66 -20.47 3.13
N ASN A 8 9.75 -19.52 4.03
CA ASN A 8 9.26 -19.61 5.41
C ASN A 8 7.94 -18.85 5.65
N ALA A 9 7.06 -18.77 4.64
CA ALA A 9 5.79 -18.03 4.67
C ALA A 9 4.94 -18.30 5.92
N ASN A 10 4.91 -19.54 6.43
CA ASN A 10 4.14 -19.85 7.64
C ASN A 10 4.65 -19.13 8.89
N GLN A 11 5.96 -18.90 9.01
CA GLN A 11 6.52 -18.14 10.14
C GLN A 11 6.11 -16.65 10.04
N PHE A 12 6.09 -16.09 8.85
CA PHE A 12 5.58 -14.72 8.63
C PHE A 12 4.08 -14.61 8.97
N ARG A 13 3.26 -15.61 8.59
CA ARG A 13 1.83 -15.65 8.96
C ARG A 13 1.63 -15.69 10.47
N LEU A 14 2.44 -16.46 11.18
CA LEU A 14 2.41 -16.51 12.65
C LEU A 14 2.80 -15.17 13.26
N ALA A 15 3.80 -14.47 12.71
CA ALA A 15 4.18 -13.13 13.16
C ALA A 15 3.03 -12.13 12.92
N LEU A 16 2.44 -12.09 11.73
CA LEU A 16 1.28 -11.23 11.43
C LEU A 16 0.10 -11.52 12.37
N ALA A 17 -0.21 -12.81 12.60
CA ALA A 17 -1.30 -13.23 13.50
C ALA A 17 -1.03 -12.83 14.96
N ARG A 18 0.20 -12.97 15.46
CA ARG A 18 0.61 -12.53 16.80
C ARG A 18 0.31 -11.05 17.03
N HIS A 19 0.57 -10.23 16.02
CA HIS A 19 0.34 -8.79 16.06
C HIS A 19 -1.05 -8.38 15.52
N GLN A 20 -1.94 -9.34 15.24
CA GLN A 20 -3.29 -9.12 14.70
C GLN A 20 -3.28 -8.27 13.40
N ARG A 21 -2.29 -8.50 12.54
CA ARG A 21 -2.13 -7.76 11.28
C ARG A 21 -2.74 -8.55 10.13
N THR A 22 -3.96 -8.18 9.76
CA THR A 22 -4.70 -8.80 8.64
C THR A 22 -4.77 -7.90 7.43
N GLU A 23 -4.42 -6.62 7.56
CA GLU A 23 -4.58 -5.59 6.56
C GLU A 23 -3.29 -4.75 6.41
N VAL A 24 -3.04 -4.31 5.18
CA VAL A 24 -2.09 -3.24 4.84
C VAL A 24 -2.78 -2.23 3.93
N PHE A 25 -2.20 -1.06 3.78
CA PHE A 25 -2.84 0.10 3.18
C PHE A 25 -2.00 0.68 2.04
N HIS A 26 -2.66 1.00 0.93
CA HIS A 26 -2.07 1.74 -0.18
C HIS A 26 -2.90 2.99 -0.47
N TRP A 27 -2.24 4.14 -0.56
CA TRP A 27 -2.86 5.41 -0.89
C TRP A 27 -2.69 5.74 -2.36
N THR A 28 -3.77 6.23 -2.97
CA THR A 28 -3.76 6.63 -4.37
C THR A 28 -4.74 7.77 -4.64
N PRO A 29 -4.52 8.62 -5.63
CA PRO A 29 -5.57 9.48 -6.15
C PRO A 29 -6.78 8.65 -6.60
N ALA A 30 -7.98 9.09 -6.25
CA ALA A 30 -9.21 8.38 -6.64
C ALA A 30 -9.36 8.25 -8.16
N SER A 31 -8.77 9.17 -8.93
CA SER A 31 -8.74 9.12 -10.39
C SER A 31 -7.95 7.94 -10.98
N GLN A 32 -7.08 7.31 -10.20
CA GLN A 32 -6.32 6.12 -10.63
C GLN A 32 -7.09 4.81 -10.42
N LEU A 33 -8.20 4.84 -9.66
CA LEU A 33 -8.96 3.64 -9.34
C LEU A 33 -9.43 2.84 -10.57
N PRO A 34 -9.90 3.47 -11.66
CA PRO A 34 -10.26 2.70 -12.85
C PRO A 34 -9.12 1.79 -13.35
N SER A 35 -7.93 2.32 -13.52
CA SER A 35 -6.76 1.53 -13.93
C SER A 35 -6.35 0.49 -12.90
N ILE A 36 -6.39 0.85 -11.61
CA ILE A 36 -6.05 -0.06 -10.52
C ILE A 36 -7.03 -1.23 -10.44
N LEU A 37 -8.32 -1.00 -10.63
CA LEU A 37 -9.32 -2.04 -10.59
C LEU A 37 -9.27 -2.98 -11.80
N GLU A 38 -8.74 -2.51 -12.92
CA GLU A 38 -8.52 -3.32 -14.11
C GLU A 38 -7.23 -4.17 -14.02
N HIS A 39 -6.16 -3.60 -13.46
CA HIS A 39 -4.82 -4.17 -13.57
C HIS A 39 -4.18 -4.56 -12.22
N GLY A 40 -4.79 -4.24 -11.09
CA GLY A 40 -4.14 -4.26 -9.78
C GLY A 40 -3.30 -2.99 -9.56
N ILE A 41 -2.64 -2.91 -8.40
CA ILE A 41 -1.67 -1.85 -8.13
C ILE A 41 -0.34 -2.28 -8.77
N LEU A 42 0.04 -1.60 -9.83
CA LEU A 42 1.29 -1.84 -10.55
C LEU A 42 2.42 -1.00 -9.96
N CYS A 43 3.63 -1.54 -9.90
CA CYS A 43 4.81 -0.76 -9.62
C CYS A 43 5.09 0.24 -10.75
N ARG A 44 5.90 1.27 -10.48
CA ARG A 44 6.19 2.32 -11.46
C ARG A 44 6.84 1.76 -12.73
N GLY A 45 7.82 0.88 -12.61
CA GLY A 45 8.50 0.29 -13.76
C GLY A 45 7.54 -0.46 -14.68
N GLU A 46 6.51 -1.10 -14.11
CA GLU A 46 5.49 -1.77 -14.90
C GLU A 46 4.51 -0.80 -15.57
N LEU A 47 4.14 0.30 -14.89
CA LEU A 47 3.33 1.38 -15.48
C LEU A 47 4.05 2.02 -16.66
N GLU A 48 5.34 2.32 -16.52
CA GLU A 48 6.18 2.88 -17.59
C GLU A 48 6.31 1.90 -18.76
N ARG A 49 6.58 0.61 -18.48
CA ARG A 49 6.68 -0.43 -19.50
C ARG A 49 5.39 -0.60 -20.31
N ARG A 50 4.23 -0.42 -19.67
CA ARG A 50 2.92 -0.48 -20.35
C ARG A 50 2.50 0.82 -20.99
N GLY A 51 3.21 1.92 -20.76
CA GLY A 51 2.80 3.26 -21.19
C GLY A 51 1.50 3.73 -20.50
N THR A 52 1.21 3.19 -19.30
CA THR A 52 0.00 3.53 -18.54
C THR A 52 0.22 4.88 -17.86
N PRO A 53 -0.64 5.88 -18.10
CA PRO A 53 -0.53 7.16 -17.41
C PRO A 53 -0.68 6.98 -15.90
N TYR A 54 0.20 7.59 -15.12
CA TYR A 54 0.10 7.63 -13.66
C TYR A 54 0.44 9.02 -13.12
N ILE A 55 -0.10 9.32 -11.95
CA ILE A 55 0.22 10.57 -11.27
C ILE A 55 1.46 10.34 -10.42
N GLN A 56 2.54 11.02 -10.76
CA GLN A 56 3.75 11.02 -9.98
C GLN A 56 3.60 11.99 -8.82
N HIS A 57 3.53 11.47 -7.61
CA HIS A 57 3.55 12.29 -6.41
C HIS A 57 4.99 12.72 -6.11
N GLY A 58 5.23 14.03 -6.14
CA GLY A 58 6.55 14.65 -6.16
C GLY A 58 7.36 14.61 -4.86
N TYR A 59 7.16 13.64 -3.99
CA TYR A 59 7.87 13.54 -2.71
C TYR A 59 9.16 12.71 -2.78
N GLY A 60 9.49 12.16 -3.94
CA GLY A 60 10.71 11.39 -4.11
C GLY A 60 11.87 12.28 -4.55
N ARG A 61 13.01 12.24 -3.86
CA ARG A 61 14.27 12.58 -4.50
C ARG A 61 14.44 11.64 -5.68
N ALA A 62 14.77 12.17 -6.86
CA ALA A 62 14.80 11.42 -8.14
C ALA A 62 15.55 10.06 -8.10
N GLY A 63 16.54 9.90 -7.19
CA GLY A 63 17.26 8.63 -7.00
C GLY A 63 16.44 7.52 -6.30
N LYS A 64 15.56 7.88 -5.35
CA LYS A 64 14.71 6.90 -4.62
C LYS A 64 13.73 6.20 -5.52
N GLU A 65 13.18 6.94 -6.44
CA GLU A 65 12.15 6.45 -7.33
C GLU A 65 12.67 5.34 -8.24
N GLN A 66 13.93 5.42 -8.63
CA GLN A 66 14.54 4.46 -9.53
C GLN A 66 14.87 3.14 -8.82
N GLU A 67 15.32 3.20 -7.56
CA GLU A 67 15.66 2.00 -6.79
C GLU A 67 14.42 1.15 -6.46
N PHE A 68 13.27 1.81 -6.20
CA PHE A 68 12.01 1.13 -5.89
C PHE A 68 11.04 1.05 -7.06
N ALA A 69 11.48 1.39 -8.28
CA ALA A 69 10.63 1.38 -9.47
C ALA A 69 9.91 0.04 -9.70
N ASN A 70 10.50 -1.07 -9.26
CA ASN A 70 9.94 -2.41 -9.41
C ASN A 70 9.13 -2.89 -8.19
N HIS A 71 8.80 -1.99 -7.26
CA HIS A 71 8.04 -2.35 -6.06
C HIS A 71 6.86 -1.41 -5.84
N VAL A 72 5.81 -1.95 -5.22
CA VAL A 72 4.65 -1.20 -4.73
C VAL A 72 4.82 -0.95 -3.24
N CYS A 73 4.68 0.30 -2.80
CA CYS A 73 4.73 0.67 -1.39
C CYS A 73 3.37 0.46 -0.72
N VAL A 74 3.35 -0.24 0.42
CA VAL A 74 2.21 -0.33 1.33
C VAL A 74 2.67 -0.08 2.77
N SER A 75 1.73 0.19 3.68
CA SER A 75 2.04 0.37 5.10
C SER A 75 1.06 -0.40 5.98
N PHE A 76 1.47 -0.70 7.22
CA PHE A 76 0.58 -1.30 8.23
C PHE A 76 -0.33 -0.28 8.92
N HIS A 77 -0.14 1.00 8.64
CA HIS A 77 -0.95 2.08 9.19
C HIS A 77 -1.54 2.92 8.06
N PRO A 78 -2.82 3.31 8.11
CA PRO A 78 -3.38 4.26 7.16
C PRO A 78 -2.71 5.62 7.39
N GLN A 79 -1.71 5.94 6.58
CA GLN A 79 -0.85 7.11 6.78
C GLN A 79 -1.60 8.43 6.68
N LYS A 80 -1.64 9.20 7.75
CA LYS A 80 -2.20 10.55 7.77
C LYS A 80 -1.38 11.58 6.98
N GLY A 81 -0.06 11.34 6.85
CA GLY A 81 0.88 12.36 6.37
C GLY A 81 0.72 12.72 4.89
N MET A 82 0.45 11.75 4.03
CA MET A 82 0.28 11.98 2.59
C MET A 82 -0.95 12.80 2.24
N MET A 83 -1.92 12.88 3.15
CA MET A 83 -3.22 13.50 2.90
C MET A 83 -3.24 15.03 3.02
N LYS A 84 -2.25 15.61 3.70
CA LYS A 84 -2.24 17.06 3.96
C LYS A 84 -1.84 17.89 2.74
N SER A 85 -1.18 17.29 1.77
CA SER A 85 -0.59 17.97 0.62
C SER A 85 -1.34 17.76 -0.69
N GLU A 86 -2.29 16.82 -0.74
CA GLU A 86 -3.02 16.50 -1.97
C GLU A 86 -4.28 17.36 -2.11
N THR A 87 -4.40 18.02 -3.26
CA THR A 87 -5.55 18.89 -3.59
C THR A 87 -6.74 18.13 -4.17
N GLY A 88 -6.61 16.82 -4.45
CA GLY A 88 -7.63 15.98 -5.07
C GLY A 88 -8.28 14.98 -4.10
N ALA A 89 -9.28 14.26 -4.60
CA ALA A 89 -9.86 13.14 -3.90
C ALA A 89 -8.86 11.98 -3.79
N LEU A 90 -8.68 11.46 -2.59
CA LEU A 90 -7.82 10.32 -2.31
C LEU A 90 -8.65 9.09 -1.96
N ALA A 91 -8.12 7.94 -2.35
CA ALA A 91 -8.62 6.64 -1.93
C ALA A 91 -7.56 5.89 -1.13
N VAL A 92 -7.98 5.12 -0.14
CA VAL A 92 -7.16 4.13 0.53
C VAL A 92 -7.62 2.74 0.13
N ILE A 93 -6.73 1.95 -0.43
CA ILE A 93 -6.99 0.56 -0.75
C ILE A 93 -6.51 -0.28 0.42
N VAL A 94 -7.44 -0.99 1.04
CA VAL A 94 -7.15 -1.93 2.12
C VAL A 94 -6.91 -3.30 1.49
N ILE A 95 -5.78 -3.89 1.79
CA ILE A 95 -5.23 -5.05 1.11
C ILE A 95 -4.96 -6.13 2.16
N ASN A 96 -5.14 -7.38 1.77
CA ASN A 96 -4.80 -8.52 2.61
C ASN A 96 -3.29 -8.50 2.94
N SER A 97 -2.95 -8.63 4.22
CA SER A 97 -1.56 -8.62 4.66
C SER A 97 -0.71 -9.79 4.12
N GLU A 98 -1.31 -10.82 3.54
CA GLU A 98 -0.59 -11.90 2.86
C GLU A 98 0.38 -11.39 1.78
N VAL A 99 0.10 -10.23 1.18
CA VAL A 99 0.99 -9.64 0.15
C VAL A 99 2.39 -9.33 0.70
N VAL A 100 2.53 -9.07 2.01
CA VAL A 100 3.84 -8.71 2.59
C VAL A 100 4.80 -9.88 2.70
N ILE A 101 4.31 -11.10 2.51
CA ILE A 101 5.13 -12.33 2.51
C ILE A 101 5.45 -12.83 1.10
N THR A 102 5.13 -12.05 0.06
CA THR A 102 5.56 -12.34 -1.31
C THR A 102 7.08 -12.40 -1.40
N GLU A 103 7.62 -13.33 -2.17
CA GLU A 103 9.06 -13.43 -2.40
C GLU A 103 9.59 -12.12 -2.99
N GLY A 104 10.71 -11.62 -2.49
CA GLY A 104 11.26 -10.31 -2.86
C GLY A 104 10.69 -9.11 -2.08
N SER A 105 9.66 -9.29 -1.24
CA SER A 105 9.20 -8.21 -0.35
C SER A 105 10.22 -7.88 0.73
N PHE A 106 10.34 -6.60 1.07
CA PHE A 106 11.18 -6.13 2.17
C PHE A 106 10.48 -5.06 3.00
N TYR A 107 10.97 -4.86 4.21
CA TYR A 107 10.39 -4.00 5.24
C TYR A 107 11.31 -2.83 5.52
N CYS A 108 10.73 -1.65 5.65
CA CYS A 108 11.44 -0.44 6.05
C CYS A 108 10.83 0.07 7.37
N PRO A 109 11.60 0.17 8.46
CA PRO A 109 11.07 0.54 9.77
C PRO A 109 10.57 1.98 9.85
N GLN A 110 10.82 2.79 8.83
CA GLN A 110 10.34 4.18 8.72
C GLN A 110 10.06 4.54 7.26
N ASN A 111 9.45 5.72 7.06
CA ASN A 111 9.15 6.23 5.73
C ASN A 111 10.43 6.50 4.93
N THR A 112 10.57 5.83 3.79
CA THR A 112 11.73 5.98 2.91
C THR A 112 11.82 7.37 2.26
N ALA A 113 10.77 8.18 2.28
CA ALA A 113 10.80 9.56 1.79
C ALA A 113 11.46 10.55 2.76
N LYS A 114 11.73 10.17 4.02
CA LYS A 114 12.43 11.04 4.97
C LYS A 114 13.86 11.35 4.47
N SER A 115 14.27 12.59 4.66
CA SER A 115 15.59 13.10 4.20
C SER A 115 16.78 12.43 4.88
N GLU A 116 16.54 11.85 6.06
CA GLU A 116 17.55 11.17 6.89
C GLU A 116 17.90 9.77 6.36
N TYR A 117 17.08 9.24 5.47
CA TYR A 117 17.37 7.97 4.82
C TYR A 117 18.43 8.17 3.74
N GLU A 118 19.67 7.88 4.08
CA GLU A 118 20.74 7.76 3.09
C GLU A 118 20.58 6.43 2.36
N PHE A 119 20.50 6.49 1.03
CA PHE A 119 20.21 5.32 0.17
C PHE A 119 21.22 4.19 0.33
N ASP A 120 22.48 4.55 0.46
CA ASP A 120 23.59 3.60 0.58
C ASP A 120 23.50 2.74 1.84
N ASN A 121 22.66 3.14 2.81
CA ASN A 121 22.44 2.45 4.08
C ASN A 121 21.02 1.91 4.23
N LEU A 122 20.24 1.80 3.14
CA LEU A 122 18.90 1.22 3.22
C LEU A 122 19.00 -0.26 3.60
N ILE A 123 18.80 -0.53 4.88
CA ILE A 123 18.72 -1.91 5.37
C ILE A 123 17.38 -2.48 4.89
N ARG A 124 17.45 -3.36 3.92
CA ARG A 124 16.29 -4.13 3.44
C ARG A 124 16.05 -5.28 4.41
N HIS A 125 15.16 -5.07 5.32
CA HIS A 125 14.72 -6.10 6.24
C HIS A 125 13.85 -7.12 5.53
N THR A 126 14.22 -8.40 5.56
CA THR A 126 13.53 -9.46 4.80
C THR A 126 13.18 -10.68 5.65
N SER A 127 13.65 -10.75 6.89
CA SER A 127 13.43 -11.86 7.80
C SER A 127 12.11 -11.77 8.57
N VAL A 128 11.73 -12.86 9.23
CA VAL A 128 10.59 -12.88 10.16
C VAL A 128 10.84 -11.98 11.36
N ASP A 129 12.06 -11.99 11.88
CA ASP A 129 12.44 -11.16 13.03
C ASP A 129 12.38 -9.66 12.69
N ASP A 130 12.73 -9.30 11.46
CA ASP A 130 12.59 -7.93 10.97
C ASP A 130 11.12 -7.51 10.93
N LEU A 131 10.23 -8.37 10.42
CA LEU A 131 8.80 -8.11 10.41
C LEU A 131 8.25 -7.98 11.84
N ASP A 132 8.59 -8.90 12.72
CA ASP A 132 8.20 -8.86 14.15
C ASP A 132 8.69 -7.56 14.81
N GLY A 133 9.92 -7.15 14.50
CA GLY A 133 10.53 -5.92 15.00
C GLY A 133 9.76 -4.64 14.66
N LEU A 134 9.03 -4.62 13.54
CA LEU A 134 8.21 -3.46 13.19
C LEU A 134 7.10 -3.20 14.23
N PHE A 135 6.65 -4.23 14.95
CA PHE A 135 5.50 -4.17 15.88
C PHE A 135 5.90 -4.06 17.35
N THR A 136 7.08 -3.55 17.65
CA THR A 136 7.58 -3.37 19.03
C THR A 136 7.46 -1.94 19.55
N GLY A 137 6.84 -1.05 18.77
CA GLY A 137 6.69 0.37 19.11
C GLY A 137 5.63 0.65 20.19
N PRO A 138 5.72 1.81 20.85
CA PRO A 138 4.85 2.18 21.96
C PRO A 138 3.50 2.79 21.52
N ASN A 139 3.28 2.99 20.22
CA ASN A 139 2.05 3.62 19.73
C ASN A 139 0.87 2.63 19.71
N GLU A 140 -0.36 3.14 19.50
CA GLU A 140 -1.59 2.34 19.46
C GLU A 140 -1.58 1.21 18.41
N TRP A 141 -0.75 1.33 17.39
CA TRP A 141 -0.54 0.32 16.36
C TRP A 141 0.64 -0.60 16.66
N HIS A 142 1.32 -0.39 17.79
CA HIS A 142 2.54 -1.09 18.17
C HIS A 142 3.65 -1.04 17.10
N LEU A 143 3.56 -0.13 16.13
CA LEU A 143 4.60 0.06 15.13
C LEU A 143 5.77 0.84 15.71
N ILE A 144 6.99 0.44 15.37
CA ILE A 144 8.21 1.16 15.75
C ILE A 144 8.20 2.58 15.19
N ASP A 145 7.72 2.75 13.96
CA ASP A 145 7.35 4.02 13.34
C ASP A 145 5.98 3.83 12.65
N TRP A 146 5.02 4.73 12.90
CA TRP A 146 3.71 4.71 12.25
C TRP A 146 3.80 4.86 10.72
N GLN A 147 4.95 5.31 10.20
CA GLN A 147 5.27 5.42 8.78
C GLN A 147 6.11 4.24 8.26
N ALA A 148 6.19 3.13 9.00
CA ALA A 148 6.85 1.93 8.51
C ALA A 148 6.23 1.46 7.19
N GLU A 149 7.08 1.12 6.23
CA GLU A 149 6.68 0.76 4.86
C GLU A 149 7.06 -0.69 4.55
N VAL A 150 6.26 -1.29 3.68
CA VAL A 150 6.56 -2.58 3.06
C VAL A 150 6.56 -2.40 1.56
N TRP A 151 7.56 -2.96 0.91
CA TRP A 151 7.74 -2.88 -0.53
C TRP A 151 7.51 -4.24 -1.16
N ILE A 152 6.47 -4.34 -1.99
CA ILE A 152 5.98 -5.56 -2.63
C ILE A 152 6.45 -5.56 -4.08
N PRO A 153 7.12 -6.62 -4.59
CA PRO A 153 7.61 -6.64 -5.95
C PRO A 153 6.49 -6.62 -6.99
N GLU A 154 6.75 -5.96 -8.09
CA GLU A 154 5.98 -5.91 -9.33
C GLU A 154 4.57 -5.35 -9.20
N HIS A 155 3.62 -6.09 -8.61
CA HIS A 155 2.23 -5.66 -8.53
C HIS A 155 1.46 -6.34 -7.39
N ILE A 156 0.34 -5.72 -7.00
CA ILE A 156 -0.64 -6.30 -6.08
C ILE A 156 -1.95 -6.53 -6.84
N PRO A 157 -2.38 -7.77 -7.04
CA PRO A 157 -3.58 -8.07 -7.81
C PRO A 157 -4.86 -7.69 -7.07
N VAL A 158 -5.94 -7.45 -7.82
CA VAL A 158 -7.23 -6.95 -7.29
C VAL A 158 -7.90 -7.93 -6.32
N ASP A 159 -7.66 -9.22 -6.47
CA ASP A 159 -8.20 -10.27 -5.57
C ASP A 159 -7.63 -10.20 -4.15
N GLN A 160 -6.55 -9.43 -3.94
CA GLN A 160 -6.01 -9.13 -2.62
C GLN A 160 -6.66 -7.90 -1.97
N PHE A 161 -7.54 -7.18 -2.66
CA PHE A 161 -8.21 -6.01 -2.11
C PHE A 161 -9.38 -6.44 -1.22
N ILE A 162 -9.42 -5.88 -0.01
CA ILE A 162 -10.50 -6.13 0.97
C ILE A 162 -11.60 -5.08 0.83
N LYS A 163 -11.21 -3.81 0.68
CA LYS A 163 -12.12 -2.66 0.53
C LYS A 163 -11.37 -1.43 0.03
N ILE A 164 -12.14 -0.43 -0.44
CA ILE A 164 -11.62 0.89 -0.81
C ILE A 164 -12.29 1.93 0.06
N GLY A 165 -11.50 2.75 0.75
CA GLY A 165 -11.95 3.79 1.66
C GLY A 165 -11.84 5.19 1.06
N PHE A 166 -12.79 6.07 1.43
CA PHE A 166 -12.86 7.48 1.02
C PHE A 166 -13.12 8.38 2.20
N ARG A 167 -12.74 9.64 2.09
CA ARG A 167 -12.94 10.67 3.12
C ARG A 167 -14.41 10.92 3.40
N ASN A 168 -15.21 10.98 2.35
CA ASN A 168 -16.63 11.34 2.42
C ASN A 168 -17.43 10.64 1.31
N LYS A 169 -18.75 10.78 1.39
CA LYS A 169 -19.69 10.16 0.47
C LYS A 169 -19.52 10.68 -0.96
N ASP A 170 -19.28 11.96 -1.14
CA ASP A 170 -19.19 12.56 -2.47
C ASP A 170 -17.94 12.08 -3.23
N GLU A 171 -16.82 11.91 -2.53
CA GLU A 171 -15.60 11.31 -3.11
C GLU A 171 -15.85 9.86 -3.50
N ARG A 172 -16.50 9.08 -2.64
CA ARG A 172 -16.88 7.69 -2.92
C ARG A 172 -17.78 7.60 -4.16
N ASP A 173 -18.87 8.38 -4.19
CA ASP A 173 -19.88 8.27 -5.24
C ASP A 173 -19.28 8.64 -6.60
N ARG A 174 -18.45 9.70 -6.67
CA ARG A 174 -17.69 10.05 -7.88
C ARG A 174 -16.73 8.94 -8.33
N ALA A 175 -16.09 8.27 -7.39
CA ALA A 175 -15.19 7.16 -7.72
C ALA A 175 -15.96 5.93 -8.23
N VAL A 176 -17.11 5.62 -7.63
CA VAL A 176 -18.02 4.55 -8.10
C VAL A 176 -18.47 4.84 -9.52
N ASP A 177 -18.92 6.07 -9.80
CA ASP A 177 -19.36 6.47 -11.14
C ASP A 177 -18.22 6.34 -12.17
N ALA A 178 -17.02 6.78 -11.81
CA ALA A 178 -15.84 6.65 -12.68
C ALA A 178 -15.44 5.20 -12.96
N CYS A 179 -15.73 4.29 -12.03
CA CYS A 179 -15.44 2.87 -12.16
C CYS A 179 -16.59 2.05 -12.79
N SER A 180 -17.77 2.64 -13.00
CA SER A 180 -18.96 1.92 -13.47
C SER A 180 -18.82 1.28 -14.87
N GLY A 181 -17.88 1.78 -15.70
CA GLY A 181 -17.59 1.24 -17.02
C GLY A 181 -16.52 0.16 -17.06
N ILE A 182 -15.92 -0.17 -15.93
CA ILE A 182 -14.89 -1.23 -15.85
C ILE A 182 -15.61 -2.57 -15.94
N GLY A 183 -15.19 -3.39 -16.91
CA GLY A 183 -15.83 -4.63 -17.28
C GLY A 183 -16.02 -5.62 -16.13
N SER A 184 -16.70 -6.73 -16.40
CA SER A 184 -17.20 -7.75 -15.47
C SER A 184 -16.16 -8.45 -14.57
N GLY A 185 -14.92 -8.00 -14.56
CA GLY A 185 -13.81 -8.54 -13.75
C GLY A 185 -13.70 -8.00 -12.33
N LEU A 186 -14.44 -6.94 -11.97
CA LEU A 186 -14.46 -6.49 -10.59
C LEU A 186 -15.08 -7.59 -9.70
N PRO A 187 -14.47 -7.92 -8.56
CA PRO A 187 -15.16 -8.67 -7.54
C PRO A 187 -16.45 -7.91 -7.22
N ARG A 188 -17.60 -8.47 -7.58
CA ARG A 188 -18.95 -7.85 -7.37
C ARG A 188 -19.19 -7.45 -5.90
N THR A 189 -18.28 -7.81 -5.03
CA THR A 189 -18.35 -7.65 -3.58
C THR A 189 -17.29 -6.72 -3.00
N LEU A 190 -16.44 -6.05 -3.82
CA LEU A 190 -15.43 -5.14 -3.28
C LEU A 190 -16.13 -3.89 -2.70
N PRO A 191 -16.17 -3.71 -1.37
CA PRO A 191 -16.91 -2.62 -0.77
C PRO A 191 -16.17 -1.29 -0.93
N PHE A 192 -16.92 -0.27 -1.33
CA PHE A 192 -16.52 1.13 -1.31
C PHE A 192 -17.04 1.76 -0.02
N ALA A 193 -16.16 1.97 0.94
CA ALA A 193 -16.52 2.42 2.28
C ALA A 193 -16.31 3.92 2.45
N VAL A 194 -17.15 4.55 3.28
CA VAL A 194 -16.96 5.93 3.75
C VAL A 194 -16.84 5.90 5.26
N GLY A 195 -15.87 6.61 5.80
CA GLY A 195 -15.82 6.78 7.24
C GLY A 195 -14.56 7.48 7.73
N PRO A 196 -14.70 8.42 8.67
CA PRO A 196 -13.57 9.17 9.23
C PRO A 196 -12.52 8.28 9.89
N LYS A 197 -12.92 7.15 10.46
CA LYS A 197 -12.00 6.23 11.15
C LYS A 197 -11.05 5.46 10.22
N TRP A 198 -11.38 5.35 8.95
CA TRP A 198 -10.59 4.60 7.98
C TRP A 198 -9.53 5.46 7.30
N VAL A 199 -9.89 6.68 7.04
CA VAL A 199 -9.11 7.60 6.23
C VAL A 199 -8.55 8.73 7.07
N PHE A 200 -9.28 9.13 8.11
CA PHE A 200 -8.96 10.26 8.96
C PHE A 200 -9.30 9.92 10.40
N PRO A 201 -8.37 9.38 11.19
CA PRO A 201 -8.59 9.36 12.62
C PRO A 201 -8.86 10.81 13.04
N SER A 202 -9.95 11.01 13.79
CA SER A 202 -10.29 12.26 14.42
C SER A 202 -9.07 12.83 15.12
N SER A 203 -8.72 14.05 14.77
CA SER A 203 -7.79 14.91 15.51
C SER A 203 -8.18 14.99 16.98
#